data_157ba295aec8220e26ea5a886323a3eb
#
_entry.id   157ba295aec8220e26ea5a886323a3eb
#
_cell.length_a   1.000
_cell.length_b   1.000
_cell.length_c   1.000
_cell.angle_alpha   90.00
_cell.angle_beta   90.00
_cell.angle_gamma   90.00
#
_symmetry.space_group_name_H-M   'P 1'
#
loop_
_entity.id
_entity.type
_entity.pdbx_description
1 polymer ?
#
loop_
_entity_poly.entity_id
_entity_poly.type
_entity_poly.pdbx_seq_one_letter_code
_entity_poly.pdbx_strand_id
1 'polypeptide(L)'
;MPRSTLLGSVRLFSFFSILAMLLPLYVFFYPLGRSVRRGLSWPFFRTCIALTGLRLTISGMPGGPGSLFVCNHVSYLDIPILASITDGIFVAKYEVGNWPLIGFLARIAGTIFVSRSAGKLRSERLAISKYLANGSSIFLFPEGSSSNGTGVLRFRSGLLSAVKMAPDQDVLVQPISLVYGPRDTDGSIPSQIHRDCYAWHGNMILAPHLWTAFCQREPFTVSVHFHRPLSSCVFKTTRHLAIWSEKIISAELESSFSQANIVAQIRAKAPPTQGSGEPW
;
A
#
# COMPACT_ATOMS: atom_id res chain seq x y z
N MET A 1 -4.07 19.42 -14.68
CA MET A 1 -4.95 18.24 -14.69
C MET A 1 -6.38 18.65 -14.41
N PRO A 2 -7.35 18.10 -15.13
CA PRO A 2 -8.75 18.46 -14.93
C PRO A 2 -9.24 17.90 -13.59
N ARG A 3 -9.49 18.78 -12.64
CA ARG A 3 -10.13 18.45 -11.36
C ARG A 3 -11.63 18.74 -11.46
N SER A 4 -12.44 17.95 -10.76
CA SER A 4 -13.88 18.18 -10.67
C SER A 4 -14.31 18.16 -9.21
N THR A 5 -14.73 19.31 -8.71
CA THR A 5 -15.27 19.42 -7.34
C THR A 5 -16.57 18.64 -7.20
N LEU A 6 -17.42 18.62 -8.24
CA LEU A 6 -18.65 17.83 -8.25
C LEU A 6 -18.33 16.34 -8.10
N LEU A 7 -17.37 15.80 -8.88
CA LEU A 7 -16.95 14.41 -8.76
C LEU A 7 -16.37 14.13 -7.38
N GLY A 8 -15.53 15.03 -6.85
CA GLY A 8 -14.98 14.92 -5.50
C GLY A 8 -16.06 14.86 -4.43
N SER A 9 -17.08 15.71 -4.52
CA SER A 9 -18.22 15.73 -3.60
C SER A 9 -19.02 14.43 -3.66
N VAL A 10 -19.33 13.93 -4.86
CA VAL A 10 -20.04 12.65 -5.05
C VAL A 10 -19.23 11.49 -4.45
N ARG A 11 -17.93 11.42 -4.70
CA ARG A 11 -17.05 10.37 -4.17
C ARG A 11 -16.93 10.44 -2.65
N LEU A 12 -16.80 11.64 -2.09
CA LEU A 12 -16.73 11.85 -0.64
C LEU A 12 -18.05 11.45 0.04
N PHE A 13 -19.18 11.85 -0.53
CA PHE A 13 -20.51 11.45 -0.04
C PHE A 13 -20.67 9.92 -0.11
N SER A 14 -20.32 9.30 -1.24
CA SER A 14 -20.36 7.84 -1.40
C SER A 14 -19.48 7.12 -0.38
N PHE A 15 -18.27 7.64 -0.12
CA PHE A 15 -17.36 7.08 0.89
C PHE A 15 -18.01 7.06 2.28
N PHE A 16 -18.57 8.19 2.73
CA PHE A 16 -19.20 8.26 4.04
C PHE A 16 -20.50 7.45 4.12
N SER A 17 -21.29 7.39 3.04
CA SER A 17 -22.50 6.58 2.99
C SER A 17 -22.18 5.08 3.12
N ILE A 18 -21.18 4.61 2.39
CA ILE A 18 -20.75 3.21 2.45
C ILE A 18 -20.14 2.89 3.82
N LEU A 19 -19.33 3.80 4.36
CA LEU A 19 -18.77 3.65 5.70
C LEU A 19 -19.90 3.57 6.76
N ALA A 20 -20.88 4.47 6.69
CA ALA A 20 -22.02 4.48 7.62
C ALA A 20 -22.87 3.21 7.54
N MET A 21 -22.95 2.59 6.36
CA MET A 21 -23.66 1.32 6.17
C MET A 21 -22.83 0.12 6.67
N LEU A 22 -21.56 0.04 6.31
CA LEU A 22 -20.73 -1.14 6.58
C LEU A 22 -20.16 -1.17 8.00
N LEU A 23 -19.89 -0.02 8.60
CA LEU A 23 -19.26 0.05 9.92
C LEU A 23 -20.13 -0.55 11.03
N PRO A 24 -21.45 -0.28 11.13
CA PRO A 24 -22.30 -0.94 12.11
C PRO A 24 -22.34 -2.46 11.92
N LEU A 25 -22.42 -2.92 10.66
CA LEU A 25 -22.38 -4.36 10.35
C LEU A 25 -21.05 -4.98 10.77
N TYR A 26 -19.92 -4.31 10.49
CA TYR A 26 -18.61 -4.77 10.88
C TYR A 26 -18.48 -4.89 12.42
N VAL A 27 -18.99 -3.90 13.16
CA VAL A 27 -18.97 -3.91 14.65
C VAL A 27 -19.91 -5.00 15.18
N PHE A 28 -21.13 -5.13 14.62
CA PHE A 28 -22.09 -6.16 15.04
C PHE A 28 -21.55 -7.58 14.83
N PHE A 29 -20.93 -7.83 13.68
CA PHE A 29 -20.33 -9.14 13.37
C PHE A 29 -18.90 -9.32 13.90
N TYR A 30 -18.37 -8.37 14.67
CA TYR A 30 -17.01 -8.43 15.20
C TYR A 30 -16.71 -9.73 15.99
N PRO A 31 -17.62 -10.26 16.85
CA PRO A 31 -17.38 -11.49 17.61
C PRO A 31 -17.28 -12.77 16.76
N LEU A 32 -17.80 -12.75 15.54
CA LEU A 32 -17.86 -13.96 14.66
C LEU A 32 -16.51 -14.31 14.03
N GLY A 33 -15.45 -13.58 14.38
CA GLY A 33 -14.09 -13.91 13.98
C GLY A 33 -13.59 -13.18 12.73
N ARG A 34 -12.33 -13.47 12.38
CA ARG A 34 -11.59 -12.71 11.37
C ARG A 34 -12.13 -12.89 9.96
N SER A 35 -12.55 -14.11 9.60
CA SER A 35 -13.04 -14.41 8.25
C SER A 35 -14.29 -13.60 7.89
N VAL A 36 -15.22 -13.47 8.84
CA VAL A 36 -16.45 -12.67 8.65
C VAL A 36 -16.11 -11.19 8.51
N ARG A 37 -15.25 -10.67 9.38
CA ARG A 37 -14.78 -9.29 9.29
C ARG A 37 -14.08 -9.00 7.97
N ARG A 38 -13.28 -9.95 7.48
CA ARG A 38 -12.62 -9.86 6.16
C ARG A 38 -13.65 -9.76 5.03
N GLY A 39 -14.69 -10.58 5.06
CA GLY A 39 -15.80 -10.55 4.09
C GLY A 39 -16.47 -9.17 4.00
N LEU A 40 -16.61 -8.48 5.13
CA LEU A 40 -17.20 -7.14 5.20
C LEU A 40 -16.22 -6.01 4.83
N SER A 41 -14.95 -6.13 5.23
CA SER A 41 -13.95 -5.08 4.97
C SER A 41 -13.40 -5.11 3.55
N TRP A 42 -13.35 -6.26 2.91
CA TRP A 42 -12.81 -6.39 1.56
C TRP A 42 -13.56 -5.58 0.49
N PRO A 43 -14.91 -5.62 0.40
CA PRO A 43 -15.66 -4.74 -0.50
C PRO A 43 -15.43 -3.25 -0.18
N PHE A 44 -15.34 -2.89 1.09
CA PHE A 44 -15.06 -1.52 1.52
C PHE A 44 -13.73 -1.04 0.95
N PHE A 45 -12.64 -1.80 1.10
CA PHE A 45 -11.34 -1.41 0.58
C PHE A 45 -11.32 -1.29 -0.94
N ARG A 46 -11.97 -2.21 -1.66
CA ARG A 46 -12.13 -2.12 -3.11
C ARG A 46 -12.89 -0.87 -3.53
N THR A 47 -13.93 -0.52 -2.80
CA THR A 47 -14.68 0.71 -3.05
C THR A 47 -13.84 1.96 -2.77
N CYS A 48 -13.04 1.98 -1.71
CA CYS A 48 -12.11 3.09 -1.45
C CYS A 48 -11.17 3.32 -2.65
N ILE A 49 -10.63 2.26 -3.26
CA ILE A 49 -9.78 2.36 -4.45
C ILE A 49 -10.58 2.89 -5.64
N ALA A 50 -11.76 2.35 -5.90
CA ALA A 50 -12.61 2.80 -7.01
C ALA A 50 -12.98 4.28 -6.88
N LEU A 51 -13.30 4.74 -5.67
CA LEU A 51 -13.63 6.14 -5.38
C LEU A 51 -12.45 7.10 -5.58
N THR A 52 -11.21 6.63 -5.46
CA THR A 52 -10.03 7.46 -5.77
C THR A 52 -9.69 7.47 -7.27
N GLY A 53 -10.33 6.63 -8.08
CA GLY A 53 -10.01 6.48 -9.50
C GLY A 53 -8.71 5.71 -9.76
N LEU A 54 -8.19 5.01 -8.75
CA LEU A 54 -7.00 4.18 -8.90
C LEU A 54 -7.31 2.91 -9.69
N ARG A 55 -6.40 2.56 -10.59
CA ARG A 55 -6.35 1.28 -11.31
C ARG A 55 -5.20 0.46 -10.78
N LEU A 56 -5.47 -0.76 -10.34
CA LEU A 56 -4.44 -1.65 -9.83
C LEU A 56 -4.00 -2.65 -10.91
N THR A 57 -2.69 -2.77 -11.06
CA THR A 57 -2.05 -3.86 -11.80
C THR A 57 -1.34 -4.73 -10.78
N ILE A 58 -1.72 -6.01 -10.70
CA ILE A 58 -1.19 -6.93 -9.69
C ILE A 58 -0.36 -7.99 -10.41
N SER A 59 0.84 -8.25 -9.91
CA SER A 59 1.73 -9.30 -10.38
C SER A 59 2.33 -10.09 -9.21
N GLY A 60 2.65 -11.34 -9.45
CA GLY A 60 3.01 -12.28 -8.38
C GLY A 60 1.81 -12.72 -7.55
N MET A 61 2.06 -13.51 -6.51
CA MET A 61 1.04 -14.05 -5.62
C MET A 61 1.38 -13.74 -4.16
N PRO A 62 0.40 -13.35 -3.33
CA PRO A 62 0.62 -13.19 -1.91
C PRO A 62 1.06 -14.51 -1.27
N GLY A 63 2.00 -14.45 -0.35
CA GLY A 63 2.39 -15.56 0.50
C GLY A 63 1.23 -16.05 1.39
N GLY A 64 1.37 -17.27 1.89
CA GLY A 64 0.39 -17.88 2.78
C GLY A 64 0.22 -17.15 4.12
N PRO A 65 -0.75 -17.60 4.94
CA PRO A 65 -0.95 -17.08 6.29
C PRO A 65 0.33 -17.10 7.12
N GLY A 66 0.49 -16.12 8.02
CA GLY A 66 1.70 -16.00 8.84
C GLY A 66 2.90 -15.34 8.13
N SER A 67 2.72 -14.80 6.93
CA SER A 67 3.78 -14.10 6.21
C SER A 67 4.04 -12.69 6.76
N LEU A 68 5.31 -12.29 6.77
CA LEU A 68 5.70 -10.89 6.94
C LEU A 68 5.83 -10.24 5.56
N PHE A 69 4.90 -9.39 5.22
CA PHE A 69 4.93 -8.55 4.02
C PHE A 69 5.74 -7.28 4.28
N VAL A 70 6.79 -7.09 3.51
CA VAL A 70 7.72 -5.95 3.63
C VAL A 70 7.51 -5.05 2.41
N CYS A 71 6.99 -3.83 2.61
CA CYS A 71 6.56 -2.96 1.53
C CYS A 71 7.29 -1.61 1.58
N ASN A 72 7.54 -1.00 0.41
CA ASN A 72 7.78 0.44 0.36
C ASN A 72 6.50 1.21 0.71
N HIS A 73 6.64 2.47 1.07
CA HIS A 73 5.52 3.29 1.54
C HIS A 73 5.44 4.61 0.78
N VAL A 74 4.33 4.83 0.09
CA VAL A 74 4.13 6.01 -0.76
C VAL A 74 2.97 6.86 -0.25
N SER A 75 1.93 6.22 0.29
CA SER A 75 0.69 6.91 0.65
C SER A 75 -0.09 6.16 1.72
N TYR A 76 -1.02 6.87 2.41
CA TYR A 76 -2.07 6.21 3.20
C TYR A 76 -2.96 5.30 2.33
N LEU A 77 -2.97 5.50 1.01
CA LEU A 77 -3.69 4.66 0.04
C LEU A 77 -3.08 3.25 -0.09
N ASP A 78 -1.83 3.05 0.34
CA ASP A 78 -1.20 1.72 0.38
C ASP A 78 -2.02 0.74 1.25
N ILE A 79 -2.67 1.26 2.31
CA ILE A 79 -3.49 0.46 3.23
C ILE A 79 -4.69 -0.17 2.50
N PRO A 80 -5.62 0.60 1.90
CA PRO A 80 -6.74 0.01 1.18
C PRO A 80 -6.29 -0.78 -0.06
N ILE A 81 -5.20 -0.40 -0.73
CA ILE A 81 -4.64 -1.16 -1.87
C ILE A 81 -4.27 -2.57 -1.41
N LEU A 82 -3.39 -2.71 -0.45
CA LEU A 82 -2.93 -4.02 0.04
C LEU A 82 -4.06 -4.82 0.69
N ALA A 83 -4.91 -4.16 1.50
CA ALA A 83 -6.06 -4.80 2.13
C ALA A 83 -7.13 -5.26 1.14
N SER A 84 -7.22 -4.69 -0.06
CA SER A 84 -8.11 -5.17 -1.11
C SER A 84 -7.61 -6.43 -1.82
N ILE A 85 -6.32 -6.75 -1.70
CA ILE A 85 -5.68 -7.87 -2.40
C ILE A 85 -5.53 -9.07 -1.47
N THR A 86 -4.96 -8.87 -0.29
CA THR A 86 -4.70 -9.96 0.66
C THR A 86 -4.99 -9.56 2.09
N ASP A 87 -5.13 -10.55 2.97
CA ASP A 87 -5.39 -10.33 4.38
C ASP A 87 -4.10 -10.13 5.16
N GLY A 88 -4.11 -9.21 6.10
CA GLY A 88 -2.97 -8.93 6.97
C GLY A 88 -3.27 -7.81 7.97
N ILE A 89 -2.45 -7.74 9.00
CA ILE A 89 -2.50 -6.72 10.05
C ILE A 89 -1.46 -5.66 9.72
N PHE A 90 -1.86 -4.40 9.71
CA PHE A 90 -0.95 -3.28 9.46
C PHE A 90 -0.24 -2.84 10.74
N VAL A 91 1.00 -2.38 10.58
CA VAL A 91 1.78 -1.73 11.64
C VAL A 91 1.82 -0.24 11.34
N ALA A 92 1.31 0.57 12.26
CA ALA A 92 1.23 2.02 12.12
C ALA A 92 1.92 2.75 13.28
N LYS A 93 2.25 4.04 13.06
CA LYS A 93 2.75 4.91 14.14
C LYS A 93 1.67 5.12 15.20
N TYR A 94 2.08 5.21 16.46
CA TYR A 94 1.18 5.44 17.58
C TYR A 94 0.30 6.69 17.40
N GLU A 95 0.86 7.76 16.84
CA GLU A 95 0.16 9.02 16.59
C GLU A 95 -1.04 8.86 15.66
N VAL A 96 -0.97 7.94 14.68
CA VAL A 96 -2.09 7.63 13.78
C VAL A 96 -3.30 7.11 14.54
N GLY A 97 -3.07 6.40 15.64
CA GLY A 97 -4.15 5.94 16.52
C GLY A 97 -4.97 7.08 17.15
N ASN A 98 -4.41 8.29 17.23
CA ASN A 98 -5.07 9.46 17.79
C ASN A 98 -5.81 10.31 16.74
N TRP A 99 -5.71 9.95 15.45
CA TRP A 99 -6.42 10.68 14.41
C TRP A 99 -7.92 10.40 14.47
N PRO A 100 -8.76 11.44 14.38
CA PRO A 100 -10.20 11.26 14.34
C PRO A 100 -10.59 10.32 13.19
N LEU A 101 -11.58 9.46 13.40
CA LEU A 101 -12.10 8.46 12.47
C LEU A 101 -11.04 7.41 12.05
N ILE A 102 -9.90 7.83 11.47
CA ILE A 102 -8.86 6.91 10.97
C ILE A 102 -8.26 6.07 12.10
N GLY A 103 -7.94 6.68 13.23
CA GLY A 103 -7.42 5.97 14.41
C GLY A 103 -8.46 4.99 14.98
N PHE A 104 -9.73 5.36 14.98
CA PHE A 104 -10.82 4.45 15.37
C PHE A 104 -10.92 3.26 14.40
N LEU A 105 -10.99 3.53 13.09
CA LEU A 105 -11.07 2.47 12.07
C LEU A 105 -9.84 1.54 12.11
N ALA A 106 -8.64 2.10 12.28
CA ALA A 106 -7.41 1.32 12.41
C ALA A 106 -7.43 0.42 13.65
N ARG A 107 -7.96 0.90 14.80
CA ARG A 107 -8.08 0.07 16.01
C ARG A 107 -9.01 -1.11 15.81
N ILE A 108 -10.21 -0.87 15.28
CA ILE A 108 -11.16 -1.97 15.04
C ILE A 108 -10.69 -2.94 13.96
N ALA A 109 -9.87 -2.47 13.00
CA ALA A 109 -9.21 -3.33 12.02
C ALA A 109 -8.05 -4.17 12.61
N GLY A 110 -7.68 -3.95 13.88
CA GLY A 110 -6.63 -4.69 14.57
C GLY A 110 -5.21 -4.21 14.24
N THR A 111 -5.05 -2.95 13.81
CA THR A 111 -3.73 -2.35 13.53
C THR A 111 -2.84 -2.37 14.79
N ILE A 112 -1.59 -2.76 14.63
CA ILE A 112 -0.56 -2.71 15.67
C ILE A 112 0.05 -1.32 15.68
N PHE A 113 -0.13 -0.58 16.78
CA PHE A 113 0.45 0.75 16.92
C PHE A 113 1.81 0.68 17.61
N VAL A 114 2.82 1.33 17.01
CA VAL A 114 4.21 1.35 17.49
C VAL A 114 4.68 2.78 17.76
N SER A 115 5.32 3.00 18.91
CA SER A 115 5.81 4.32 19.30
C SER A 115 7.21 4.63 18.80
N ARG A 116 7.95 3.61 18.33
CA ARG A 116 9.35 3.71 17.88
C ARG A 116 10.32 4.26 18.95
N SER A 117 9.91 4.30 20.20
CA SER A 117 10.83 4.61 21.28
C SER A 117 11.72 3.42 21.60
N ALA A 118 12.97 3.65 21.93
CA ALA A 118 13.93 2.59 22.23
C ALA A 118 13.44 1.66 23.35
N GLY A 119 12.77 2.22 24.38
CA GLY A 119 12.26 1.46 25.52
C GLY A 119 11.06 0.54 25.19
N LYS A 120 10.28 0.83 24.12
CA LYS A 120 9.11 0.03 23.72
C LYS A 120 9.38 -0.94 22.57
N LEU A 121 10.52 -0.81 21.91
CA LEU A 121 10.83 -1.59 20.71
C LEU A 121 10.78 -3.11 20.96
N ARG A 122 11.17 -3.58 22.15
CA ARG A 122 11.13 -5.01 22.49
C ARG A 122 9.68 -5.52 22.59
N SER A 123 8.80 -4.79 23.28
CA SER A 123 7.38 -5.17 23.41
C SER A 123 6.64 -5.09 22.09
N GLU A 124 6.96 -4.12 21.23
CA GLU A 124 6.40 -3.98 19.89
C GLU A 124 6.78 -5.16 18.97
N ARG A 125 8.05 -5.57 19.01
CA ARG A 125 8.53 -6.79 18.32
C ARG A 125 7.84 -8.04 18.78
N LEU A 126 7.68 -8.21 20.12
CA LEU A 126 6.96 -9.34 20.71
C LEU A 126 5.50 -9.38 20.27
N ALA A 127 4.84 -8.22 20.18
CA ALA A 127 3.47 -8.15 19.69
C ALA A 127 3.38 -8.64 18.24
N ILE A 128 4.24 -8.15 17.36
CA ILE A 128 4.31 -8.58 15.95
C ILE A 128 4.60 -10.08 15.87
N SER A 129 5.60 -10.57 16.62
CA SER A 129 5.98 -11.98 16.65
C SER A 129 4.82 -12.89 17.07
N LYS A 130 4.03 -12.50 18.09
CA LYS A 130 2.85 -13.26 18.53
C LYS A 130 1.78 -13.37 17.44
N TYR A 131 1.52 -12.28 16.69
CA TYR A 131 0.57 -12.33 15.58
C TYR A 131 1.06 -13.25 14.46
N LEU A 132 2.35 -13.19 14.11
CA LEU A 132 2.95 -14.11 13.11
C LEU A 132 2.85 -15.55 13.58
N ALA A 133 3.18 -15.85 14.84
CA ALA A 133 3.09 -17.17 15.44
C ALA A 133 1.66 -17.72 15.44
N ASN A 134 0.65 -16.87 15.54
CA ASN A 134 -0.76 -17.24 15.44
C ASN A 134 -1.27 -17.32 13.98
N GLY A 135 -0.38 -17.37 12.99
CA GLY A 135 -0.74 -17.48 11.58
C GLY A 135 -1.29 -16.18 10.95
N SER A 136 -1.20 -15.04 11.64
CA SER A 136 -1.60 -13.77 11.07
C SER A 136 -0.50 -13.18 10.23
N SER A 137 -0.80 -12.79 8.98
CA SER A 137 0.15 -12.03 8.15
C SER A 137 0.24 -10.58 8.63
N ILE A 138 1.43 -9.99 8.47
CA ILE A 138 1.72 -8.61 8.93
C ILE A 138 2.22 -7.80 7.74
N PHE A 139 1.67 -6.59 7.54
CA PHE A 139 2.21 -5.58 6.64
C PHE A 139 3.11 -4.62 7.41
N LEU A 140 4.36 -4.52 6.99
CA LEU A 140 5.34 -3.64 7.59
C LEU A 140 5.95 -2.73 6.52
N PHE A 141 6.00 -1.43 6.81
CA PHE A 141 6.66 -0.41 6.01
C PHE A 141 7.96 0.03 6.71
N PRO A 142 9.12 -0.60 6.40
CA PRO A 142 10.34 -0.35 7.14
C PRO A 142 10.97 1.02 6.89
N GLU A 143 10.53 1.74 5.87
CA GLU A 143 10.91 3.14 5.62
C GLU A 143 10.54 4.03 6.80
N GLY A 144 9.42 3.71 7.42
CA GLY A 144 8.98 4.42 8.59
C GLY A 144 8.32 5.77 8.31
N SER A 145 8.29 6.24 7.09
CA SER A 145 7.50 7.35 6.58
C SER A 145 7.22 7.11 5.11
N SER A 146 6.18 7.73 4.57
CA SER A 146 5.90 7.68 3.15
C SER A 146 6.87 8.55 2.35
N SER A 147 7.16 8.14 1.12
CA SER A 147 8.03 8.79 0.14
C SER A 147 7.21 9.41 -1.01
N ASN A 148 7.88 10.14 -1.90
CA ASN A 148 7.24 10.67 -3.11
C ASN A 148 7.00 9.61 -4.20
N GLY A 149 7.34 8.35 -3.94
CA GLY A 149 7.13 7.23 -4.84
C GLY A 149 8.10 7.12 -6.03
N THR A 150 9.16 7.95 -6.10
CA THR A 150 10.18 7.85 -7.15
C THR A 150 11.33 6.92 -6.79
N GLY A 151 11.43 6.52 -5.54
CA GLY A 151 12.44 5.62 -5.01
C GLY A 151 12.05 5.11 -3.64
N VAL A 152 12.90 4.29 -3.06
CA VAL A 152 12.71 3.66 -1.76
C VAL A 152 13.58 4.34 -0.71
N LEU A 153 13.01 4.70 0.44
CA LEU A 153 13.79 5.17 1.57
C LEU A 153 14.46 3.98 2.27
N ARG A 154 15.57 4.27 2.95
CA ARG A 154 16.34 3.23 3.65
C ARG A 154 15.48 2.44 4.64
N PHE A 155 15.51 1.11 4.52
CA PHE A 155 14.79 0.22 5.42
C PHE A 155 15.43 0.09 6.78
N ARG A 156 14.62 0.27 7.82
CA ARG A 156 15.03 0.13 9.22
C ARG A 156 14.79 -1.31 9.68
N SER A 157 15.84 -1.97 10.17
CA SER A 157 15.76 -3.36 10.62
C SER A 157 15.04 -3.55 11.98
N GLY A 158 14.69 -2.47 12.66
CA GLY A 158 14.18 -2.52 14.02
C GLY A 158 12.99 -3.46 14.20
N LEU A 159 11.86 -3.21 13.54
CA LEU A 159 10.65 -4.04 13.67
C LEU A 159 10.75 -5.34 12.87
N LEU A 160 11.58 -5.39 11.82
CA LEU A 160 11.84 -6.64 11.09
C LEU A 160 12.42 -7.74 11.97
N SER A 161 13.08 -7.38 13.08
CA SER A 161 13.60 -8.37 14.02
C SER A 161 12.53 -9.19 14.75
N ALA A 162 11.26 -8.82 14.65
CA ALA A 162 10.15 -9.62 15.18
C ALA A 162 10.15 -11.06 14.65
N VAL A 163 10.59 -11.30 13.40
CA VAL A 163 10.70 -12.65 12.82
C VAL A 163 11.70 -13.54 13.56
N LYS A 164 12.70 -12.95 14.25
CA LYS A 164 13.68 -13.70 15.05
C LYS A 164 13.23 -13.94 16.50
N MET A 165 12.09 -13.40 16.89
CA MET A 165 11.51 -13.57 18.22
C MET A 165 10.40 -14.65 18.24
N ALA A 166 10.09 -15.26 17.10
CA ALA A 166 9.24 -16.44 16.97
C ALA A 166 10.15 -17.69 16.87
N PRO A 167 10.61 -18.27 18.00
CA PRO A 167 11.73 -19.21 18.01
C PRO A 167 11.46 -20.51 17.28
N ASP A 168 10.20 -20.92 17.19
CA ASP A 168 9.81 -22.23 16.65
C ASP A 168 9.12 -22.14 15.28
N GLN A 169 9.11 -20.96 14.65
CA GLN A 169 8.42 -20.78 13.37
C GLN A 169 9.34 -20.13 12.33
N ASP A 170 9.40 -20.76 11.19
CA ASP A 170 9.97 -20.20 10.00
C ASP A 170 8.97 -19.23 9.35
N VAL A 171 9.20 -17.93 9.53
CA VAL A 171 8.34 -16.89 8.97
C VAL A 171 8.72 -16.63 7.52
N LEU A 172 7.77 -16.76 6.60
CA LEU A 172 7.97 -16.31 5.22
C LEU A 172 8.01 -14.78 5.17
N VAL A 173 9.09 -14.22 4.64
CA VAL A 173 9.25 -12.79 4.40
C VAL A 173 9.08 -12.54 2.92
N GLN A 174 8.09 -11.71 2.56
CA GLN A 174 7.78 -11.39 1.17
C GLN A 174 7.88 -9.89 0.93
N PRO A 175 8.82 -9.43 0.09
CA PRO A 175 8.83 -8.04 -0.39
C PRO A 175 7.65 -7.78 -1.30
N ILE A 176 7.07 -6.57 -1.18
CA ILE A 176 6.01 -6.07 -2.06
C ILE A 176 6.41 -4.69 -2.55
N SER A 177 6.44 -4.51 -3.86
CA SER A 177 6.68 -3.22 -4.49
C SER A 177 5.36 -2.54 -4.83
N LEU A 178 5.21 -1.29 -4.37
CA LEU A 178 4.14 -0.39 -4.71
C LEU A 178 4.69 0.69 -5.63
N VAL A 179 4.34 0.65 -6.91
CA VAL A 179 4.82 1.59 -7.93
C VAL A 179 3.67 2.50 -8.34
N TYR A 180 3.77 3.76 -7.96
CA TYR A 180 2.77 4.78 -8.23
C TYR A 180 3.05 5.45 -9.57
N GLY A 181 2.14 5.27 -10.53
CA GLY A 181 2.25 5.84 -11.86
C GLY A 181 3.47 5.31 -12.63
N PRO A 182 3.60 3.99 -12.81
CA PRO A 182 4.62 3.47 -13.71
C PRO A 182 4.36 3.90 -15.15
N ARG A 183 3.06 4.03 -15.51
CA ARG A 183 2.59 4.53 -16.81
C ARG A 183 1.21 5.18 -16.66
N ASP A 184 0.97 6.23 -17.40
CA ASP A 184 -0.37 6.76 -17.65
C ASP A 184 -1.12 5.90 -18.69
N THR A 185 -2.39 6.18 -18.90
CA THR A 185 -3.25 5.47 -19.87
C THR A 185 -2.72 5.56 -21.31
N ASP A 186 -1.95 6.60 -21.63
CA ASP A 186 -1.26 6.79 -22.91
C ASP A 186 0.14 6.15 -22.93
N GLY A 187 0.60 5.54 -21.83
CA GLY A 187 1.89 4.91 -21.66
C GLY A 187 3.03 5.88 -21.32
N SER A 188 2.76 7.15 -21.09
CA SER A 188 3.73 8.12 -20.57
C SER A 188 3.98 7.92 -19.07
N ILE A 189 5.10 8.48 -18.58
CA ILE A 189 5.36 8.53 -17.13
C ILE A 189 4.63 9.75 -16.56
N PRO A 190 3.77 9.57 -15.53
CA PRO A 190 3.13 10.69 -14.88
C PRO A 190 4.14 11.69 -14.34
N SER A 191 3.84 12.98 -14.51
CA SER A 191 4.64 14.03 -13.87
C SER A 191 4.61 13.87 -12.34
N GLN A 192 5.62 14.42 -11.65
CA GLN A 192 5.63 14.40 -10.18
C GLN A 192 4.37 15.07 -9.60
N ILE A 193 3.88 16.15 -10.21
CA ILE A 193 2.64 16.82 -9.80
C ILE A 193 1.44 15.87 -9.87
N HIS A 194 1.37 14.99 -10.88
CA HIS A 194 0.30 14.00 -10.99
C HIS A 194 0.46 12.90 -9.93
N ARG A 195 1.67 12.42 -9.72
CA ARG A 195 1.97 11.44 -8.69
C ARG A 195 1.64 11.99 -7.31
N ASP A 196 1.95 13.25 -7.03
CA ASP A 196 1.65 13.93 -5.76
C ASP A 196 0.15 14.13 -5.49
N CYS A 197 -0.73 13.86 -6.46
CA CYS A 197 -2.15 13.76 -6.18
C CYS A 197 -2.52 12.48 -5.41
N TYR A 198 -1.65 11.49 -5.40
CA TYR A 198 -1.87 10.18 -4.78
C TYR A 198 -0.77 9.79 -3.79
N ALA A 199 0.48 10.18 -4.04
CA ALA A 199 1.60 10.03 -3.10
C ALA A 199 1.46 11.06 -1.97
N TRP A 200 1.47 10.59 -0.72
CA TRP A 200 1.33 11.44 0.46
C TRP A 200 2.61 11.39 1.29
N HIS A 201 3.37 12.47 1.26
CA HIS A 201 4.71 12.50 1.87
C HIS A 201 5.05 13.88 2.45
N GLY A 202 6.15 13.95 3.20
CA GLY A 202 6.63 15.20 3.80
C GLY A 202 5.60 15.82 4.76
N ASN A 203 5.31 17.09 4.57
CA ASN A 203 4.39 17.86 5.41
C ASN A 203 2.97 17.98 4.82
N MET A 204 2.60 17.11 3.89
CA MET A 204 1.26 17.14 3.29
C MET A 204 0.19 16.88 4.34
N ILE A 205 -0.85 17.73 4.35
CA ILE A 205 -2.00 17.58 5.24
C ILE A 205 -2.98 16.58 4.62
N LEU A 206 -3.42 15.60 5.41
CA LEU A 206 -4.20 14.45 4.92
C LEU A 206 -5.53 14.86 4.27
N ALA A 207 -6.35 15.70 4.92
CA ALA A 207 -7.69 16.01 4.43
C ALA A 207 -7.69 16.77 3.08
N PRO A 208 -6.88 17.82 2.87
CA PRO A 208 -6.74 18.46 1.56
C PRO A 208 -6.16 17.51 0.49
N HIS A 209 -5.24 16.63 0.87
CA HIS A 209 -4.68 15.65 -0.06
C HIS A 209 -5.72 14.62 -0.50
N LEU A 210 -6.49 14.07 0.44
CA LEU A 210 -7.58 13.14 0.14
C LEU A 210 -8.64 13.79 -0.77
N TRP A 211 -8.99 15.05 -0.50
CA TRP A 211 -9.87 15.83 -1.37
C TRP A 211 -9.30 15.95 -2.79
N THR A 212 -8.00 16.23 -2.90
CA THR A 212 -7.30 16.29 -4.19
C THR A 212 -7.40 14.95 -4.95
N ALA A 213 -7.17 13.83 -4.28
CA ALA A 213 -7.31 12.51 -4.90
C ALA A 213 -8.74 12.23 -5.38
N PHE A 214 -9.76 12.58 -4.58
CA PHE A 214 -11.17 12.40 -4.97
C PHE A 214 -11.60 13.28 -6.15
N CYS A 215 -10.98 14.45 -6.34
CA CYS A 215 -11.30 15.35 -7.44
C CYS A 215 -10.66 14.97 -8.78
N GLN A 216 -9.76 13.98 -8.84
CA GLN A 216 -9.10 13.57 -10.09
C GLN A 216 -10.10 12.93 -11.05
N ARG A 217 -10.09 13.38 -12.32
CA ARG A 217 -10.92 12.80 -13.39
C ARG A 217 -10.23 11.65 -14.09
N GLU A 218 -8.93 11.78 -14.27
CA GLU A 218 -8.14 10.77 -14.96
C GLU A 218 -7.78 9.63 -14.02
N PRO A 219 -7.90 8.38 -14.48
CA PRO A 219 -7.48 7.24 -13.70
C PRO A 219 -5.96 7.24 -13.52
N PHE A 220 -5.50 6.83 -12.34
CA PHE A 220 -4.08 6.71 -12.04
C PHE A 220 -3.73 5.26 -11.73
N THR A 221 -2.67 4.75 -12.33
CA THR A 221 -2.28 3.35 -12.17
C THR A 221 -1.33 3.18 -10.99
N VAL A 222 -1.58 2.16 -10.18
CA VAL A 222 -0.65 1.66 -9.17
C VAL A 222 -0.36 0.20 -9.45
N SER A 223 0.91 -0.14 -9.64
CA SER A 223 1.35 -1.53 -9.78
C SER A 223 1.75 -2.08 -8.42
N VAL A 224 1.26 -3.27 -8.11
CA VAL A 224 1.56 -4.03 -6.89
C VAL A 224 2.23 -5.32 -7.30
N HIS A 225 3.52 -5.46 -6.94
CA HIS A 225 4.27 -6.67 -7.28
C HIS A 225 4.61 -7.45 -6.01
N PHE A 226 4.11 -8.68 -5.92
CA PHE A 226 4.46 -9.65 -4.88
C PHE A 226 5.69 -10.44 -5.32
N HIS A 227 6.84 -10.14 -4.74
CA HIS A 227 8.08 -10.85 -5.04
C HIS A 227 8.09 -12.24 -4.40
N ARG A 228 9.03 -13.08 -4.84
CA ARG A 228 9.20 -14.42 -4.26
C ARG A 228 9.48 -14.31 -2.76
N PRO A 229 8.70 -14.99 -1.90
CA PRO A 229 8.98 -15.02 -0.48
C PRO A 229 10.22 -15.86 -0.17
N LEU A 230 10.94 -15.49 0.89
CA LEU A 230 12.02 -16.29 1.46
C LEU A 230 11.76 -16.57 2.94
N SER A 231 12.25 -17.71 3.40
CA SER A 231 12.30 -18.06 4.81
C SER A 231 13.12 -17.06 5.62
N SER A 232 12.62 -16.65 6.77
CA SER A 232 13.36 -15.77 7.68
C SER A 232 14.67 -16.40 8.18
N CYS A 233 14.76 -17.73 8.16
CA CYS A 233 15.93 -18.48 8.59
C CYS A 233 17.14 -18.32 7.65
N VAL A 234 16.92 -17.99 6.37
CA VAL A 234 17.99 -17.73 5.39
C VAL A 234 18.85 -16.53 5.79
N PHE A 235 18.29 -15.59 6.52
CA PHE A 235 18.98 -14.36 6.88
C PHE A 235 19.75 -14.49 8.18
N LYS A 236 21.08 -14.37 8.14
CA LYS A 236 21.94 -14.35 9.35
C LYS A 236 21.56 -13.25 10.32
N THR A 237 21.22 -12.07 9.80
CA THR A 237 20.85 -10.90 10.61
C THR A 237 19.60 -10.19 10.02
N THR A 238 18.86 -9.49 10.86
CA THR A 238 17.74 -8.65 10.43
C THR A 238 18.17 -7.46 9.57
N ARG A 239 19.43 -7.06 9.67
CA ARG A 239 20.01 -6.05 8.77
C ARG A 239 20.15 -6.59 7.35
N HIS A 240 20.57 -7.85 7.17
CA HIS A 240 20.63 -8.50 5.86
C HIS A 240 19.23 -8.64 5.25
N LEU A 241 18.22 -9.00 6.06
CA LEU A 241 16.82 -9.05 5.63
C LEU A 241 16.35 -7.67 5.14
N ALA A 242 16.64 -6.59 5.90
CA ALA A 242 16.26 -5.23 5.50
C ALA A 242 16.92 -4.84 4.17
N ILE A 243 18.24 -5.04 4.03
CA ILE A 243 18.98 -4.73 2.80
C ILE A 243 18.49 -5.54 1.60
N TRP A 244 18.19 -6.83 1.80
CA TRP A 244 17.67 -7.70 0.76
C TRP A 244 16.32 -7.23 0.27
N SER A 245 15.38 -6.94 1.18
CA SER A 245 14.04 -6.45 0.84
C SER A 245 14.10 -5.09 0.13
N GLU A 246 14.93 -4.17 0.64
CA GLU A 246 15.12 -2.83 0.06
C GLU A 246 15.65 -2.93 -1.38
N LYS A 247 16.68 -3.76 -1.61
CA LYS A 247 17.26 -3.93 -2.95
C LYS A 247 16.27 -4.49 -3.97
N ILE A 248 15.48 -5.49 -3.59
CA ILE A 248 14.48 -6.09 -4.47
C ILE A 248 13.42 -5.06 -4.85
N ILE A 249 12.91 -4.33 -3.86
CA ILE A 249 11.86 -3.33 -4.10
C ILE A 249 12.42 -2.15 -4.92
N SER A 250 13.64 -1.68 -4.62
CA SER A 250 14.28 -0.61 -5.40
C SER A 250 14.49 -1.01 -6.87
N ALA A 251 14.99 -2.23 -7.11
CA ALA A 251 15.20 -2.74 -8.46
C ALA A 251 13.89 -2.81 -9.27
N GLU A 252 12.77 -3.19 -8.63
CA GLU A 252 11.46 -3.19 -9.28
C GLU A 252 11.00 -1.79 -9.65
N LEU A 253 11.16 -0.80 -8.74
CA LEU A 253 10.82 0.59 -9.03
C LEU A 253 11.66 1.12 -10.20
N GLU A 254 12.98 0.93 -10.17
CA GLU A 254 13.90 1.35 -11.23
C GLU A 254 13.54 0.72 -12.58
N SER A 255 13.26 -0.60 -12.60
CA SER A 255 12.83 -1.33 -13.79
C SER A 255 11.52 -0.77 -14.35
N SER A 256 10.53 -0.55 -13.50
CA SER A 256 9.21 -0.03 -13.88
C SER A 256 9.30 1.35 -14.53
N PHE A 257 10.11 2.24 -13.99
CA PHE A 257 10.31 3.58 -14.56
C PHE A 257 11.20 3.58 -15.80
N SER A 258 12.22 2.73 -15.87
CA SER A 258 13.09 2.59 -17.05
C SER A 258 12.32 2.06 -18.24
N GLN A 259 11.50 1.02 -18.07
CA GLN A 259 10.65 0.47 -19.12
C GLN A 259 9.64 1.52 -19.64
N ALA A 260 9.05 2.31 -18.75
CA ALA A 260 8.15 3.39 -19.12
C ALA A 260 8.85 4.46 -19.99
N ASN A 261 10.10 4.83 -19.66
CA ASN A 261 10.90 5.76 -20.46
C ASN A 261 11.17 5.23 -21.86
N ILE A 262 11.53 3.95 -22.01
CA ILE A 262 11.78 3.32 -23.32
C ILE A 262 10.52 3.36 -24.19
N VAL A 263 9.36 2.98 -23.62
CA VAL A 263 8.09 3.00 -24.37
C VAL A 263 7.70 4.41 -24.80
N ALA A 264 7.87 5.41 -23.93
CA ALA A 264 7.62 6.81 -24.29
C ALA A 264 8.51 7.29 -25.43
N GLN A 265 9.81 6.92 -25.44
CA GLN A 265 10.73 7.25 -26.52
C GLN A 265 10.38 6.57 -27.86
N ILE A 266 9.95 5.31 -27.83
CA ILE A 266 9.51 4.57 -29.01
C ILE A 266 8.27 5.24 -29.61
N ARG A 267 7.27 5.60 -28.80
CA ARG A 267 6.06 6.28 -29.26
C ARG A 267 6.34 7.67 -29.82
N ALA A 268 7.21 8.44 -29.19
CA ALA A 268 7.61 9.75 -29.69
C ALA A 268 8.32 9.70 -31.05
N LYS A 269 8.94 8.56 -31.41
CA LYS A 269 9.60 8.32 -32.68
C LYS A 269 8.71 7.64 -33.72
N ALA A 270 7.54 7.15 -33.34
CA ALA A 270 6.60 6.55 -34.26
C ALA A 270 6.00 7.64 -35.19
N PRO A 271 5.98 7.46 -36.51
CA PRO A 271 5.33 8.41 -37.40
C PRO A 271 3.84 8.51 -37.07
N PRO A 272 3.22 9.70 -37.25
CA PRO A 272 1.79 9.86 -37.01
C PRO A 272 1.05 8.82 -37.85
N THR A 273 0.19 8.03 -37.21
CA THR A 273 -0.71 7.11 -37.91
C THR A 273 -1.53 7.96 -38.89
N GLN A 274 -1.25 7.83 -40.20
CA GLN A 274 -2.10 8.41 -41.21
C GLN A 274 -3.50 7.84 -40.99
N GLY A 275 -4.40 8.71 -40.59
CA GLY A 275 -5.82 8.40 -40.57
C GLY A 275 -6.20 7.91 -41.97
N SER A 276 -6.65 6.68 -42.07
CA SER A 276 -7.33 6.19 -43.26
C SER A 276 -8.65 6.94 -43.38
N GLY A 277 -8.55 8.15 -43.89
CA GLY A 277 -9.68 8.85 -44.48
C GLY A 277 -9.82 8.38 -45.92
N GLU A 278 -10.69 7.46 -46.14
CA GLU A 278 -11.34 7.34 -47.47
C GLU A 278 -12.84 7.30 -47.27
N PRO A 279 -13.53 8.28 -47.85
CA PRO A 279 -14.98 8.22 -48.02
C PRO A 279 -15.29 7.45 -49.29
N TRP A 280 -16.03 6.39 -49.15
CA TRP A 280 -16.88 5.90 -50.26
C TRP A 280 -18.29 5.70 -49.78
#